data_a77598632110118a861ed76fee0e96b7
#
_entry.id   a77598632110118a861ed76fee0e96b7
#
_cell.length_a   1.000
_cell.length_b   1.000
_cell.length_c   1.000
_cell.angle_alpha   90.00
_cell.angle_beta   90.00
_cell.angle_gamma   90.00
#
_symmetry.space_group_name_H-M   'P 1'
#
loop_
_entity.id
_entity.type
_entity.pdbx_description
1 polymer ?
#
loop_
_entity_poly.entity_id
_entity_poly.type
_entity_poly.pdbx_seq_one_letter_code
_entity_poly.pdbx_strand_id
1 'polypeptide(L)'
;LVRSFFVIIVPIITMGLLADDKKRGTDILYYTTPVSLFSVVVGKVLAAFALFVVMFINVVIHIIVTVGCGGAFGVGAVGTIIVFFFMAFMFISMGLFASAITDNQIVSAIVAFIIILITQLLTVIAGYAGTAANSIASMLGAKTASAHHIGSAVKKAIAWFDPFVKTQDFRLGVFSVSSLVFLVSIGVLFMYLTFRVLEKKRWSQS
;
A
#
# COMPACT_ATOMS: atom_id res chain seq x y z
N LEU A 1 15.27 -1.40 4.74
CA LEU A 1 14.55 -1.43 6.04
C LEU A 1 13.09 -0.99 5.89
N VAL A 2 12.77 0.22 5.39
CA VAL A 2 11.38 0.72 5.27
C VAL A 2 10.50 -0.22 4.43
N ARG A 3 11.00 -0.70 3.30
CA ARG A 3 10.25 -1.63 2.42
C ARG A 3 9.90 -2.93 3.14
N SER A 4 10.89 -3.54 3.81
CA SER A 4 10.69 -4.81 4.54
C SER A 4 9.72 -4.68 5.71
N PHE A 5 9.71 -3.52 6.37
CA PHE A 5 8.79 -3.21 7.45
C PHE A 5 7.32 -3.33 7.00
N PHE A 6 6.95 -2.70 5.90
CA PHE A 6 5.58 -2.73 5.40
C PHE A 6 5.13 -4.14 4.96
N VAL A 7 6.04 -4.92 4.35
CA VAL A 7 5.72 -6.28 3.87
C VAL A 7 5.33 -7.22 5.00
N ILE A 8 5.95 -7.07 6.17
CA ILE A 8 5.73 -7.99 7.29
C ILE A 8 4.66 -7.45 8.24
N ILE A 9 4.77 -6.19 8.63
CA ILE A 9 3.95 -5.64 9.72
C ILE A 9 2.52 -5.35 9.26
N VAL A 10 2.33 -4.80 8.07
CA VAL A 10 0.98 -4.47 7.61
C VAL A 10 0.08 -5.70 7.46
N PRO A 11 0.48 -6.80 6.83
CA PRO A 11 -0.35 -8.01 6.81
C PRO A 11 -0.75 -8.50 8.20
N ILE A 12 0.16 -8.44 9.17
CA ILE A 12 -0.11 -8.86 10.56
C ILE A 12 -1.17 -7.95 11.22
N ILE A 13 -1.05 -6.63 11.06
CA ILE A 13 -2.01 -5.68 11.63
C ILE A 13 -3.39 -5.82 10.97
N THR A 14 -3.43 -6.06 9.66
CA THR A 14 -4.67 -5.98 8.89
C THR A 14 -5.39 -7.30 8.71
N MET A 15 -4.73 -8.44 8.94
CA MET A 15 -5.27 -9.78 8.66
C MET A 15 -6.62 -10.06 9.34
N GLY A 16 -6.82 -9.57 10.57
CA GLY A 16 -8.04 -9.83 11.36
C GLY A 16 -9.12 -8.75 11.25
N LEU A 17 -8.88 -7.63 10.55
CA LEU A 17 -9.77 -6.47 10.62
C LEU A 17 -11.22 -6.77 10.19
N LEU A 18 -11.40 -7.58 9.16
CA LEU A 18 -12.72 -8.00 8.67
C LEU A 18 -12.83 -9.54 8.60
N ALA A 19 -11.75 -10.25 8.34
CA ALA A 19 -11.76 -11.71 8.25
C ALA A 19 -12.10 -12.37 9.60
N ASP A 20 -11.68 -11.79 10.73
CA ASP A 20 -12.00 -12.29 12.06
C ASP A 20 -13.48 -12.06 12.41
N ASP A 21 -14.03 -10.92 12.03
CA ASP A 21 -15.46 -10.63 12.23
C ASP A 21 -16.34 -11.62 11.46
N LYS A 22 -15.96 -11.95 10.22
CA LYS A 22 -16.64 -12.95 9.41
C LYS A 22 -16.53 -14.35 10.03
N LYS A 23 -15.33 -14.72 10.48
CA LYS A 23 -15.10 -16.02 11.14
C LYS A 23 -15.94 -16.18 12.40
N ARG A 24 -16.17 -15.10 13.16
CA ARG A 24 -16.99 -15.08 14.38
C ARG A 24 -18.47 -14.87 14.11
N GLY A 25 -18.87 -14.60 12.86
CA GLY A 25 -20.26 -14.28 12.50
C GLY A 25 -20.73 -12.91 12.99
N THR A 26 -19.81 -12.05 13.47
CA THR A 26 -20.14 -10.70 13.93
C THR A 26 -20.31 -9.70 12.78
N ASP A 27 -19.93 -10.08 11.56
CA ASP A 27 -20.15 -9.30 10.35
C ASP A 27 -21.65 -9.09 10.04
N ILE A 28 -22.55 -9.94 10.56
CA ILE A 28 -24.00 -9.78 10.45
C ILE A 28 -24.45 -8.43 11.05
N LEU A 29 -23.78 -7.95 12.09
CA LEU A 29 -24.07 -6.66 12.71
C LEU A 29 -23.89 -5.48 11.74
N TYR A 30 -23.02 -5.58 10.76
CA TYR A 30 -22.82 -4.54 9.74
C TYR A 30 -24.04 -4.36 8.83
N TYR A 31 -24.86 -5.40 8.71
CA TYR A 31 -26.01 -5.44 7.80
C TYR A 31 -27.34 -5.22 8.54
N THR A 32 -27.40 -5.54 9.83
CA THR A 32 -28.61 -5.44 10.65
C THR A 32 -28.73 -4.13 11.44
N THR A 33 -27.61 -3.44 11.67
CA THR A 33 -27.62 -2.13 12.37
C THR A 33 -27.74 -0.98 11.39
N PRO A 34 -28.28 0.19 11.80
CA PRO A 34 -28.40 1.38 10.94
C PRO A 34 -27.07 2.12 10.73
N VAL A 35 -25.94 1.40 10.81
CA VAL A 35 -24.60 1.96 10.59
C VAL A 35 -24.25 1.86 9.10
N SER A 36 -23.66 2.93 8.55
CA SER A 36 -23.20 2.89 7.16
C SER A 36 -21.96 1.99 7.00
N LEU A 37 -21.94 1.16 5.98
CA LEU A 37 -20.78 0.31 5.64
C LEU A 37 -19.52 1.14 5.42
N PHE A 38 -19.66 2.37 4.93
CA PHE A 38 -18.55 3.29 4.77
C PHE A 38 -17.92 3.66 6.13
N SER A 39 -18.75 3.94 7.15
CA SER A 39 -18.23 4.22 8.50
C SER A 39 -17.50 3.02 9.11
N VAL A 40 -17.94 1.79 8.81
CA VAL A 40 -17.25 0.56 9.23
C VAL A 40 -15.86 0.49 8.58
N VAL A 41 -15.77 0.69 7.26
CA VAL A 41 -14.49 0.65 6.52
C VAL A 41 -13.53 1.72 7.07
N VAL A 42 -14.00 2.96 7.21
CA VAL A 42 -13.19 4.06 7.75
C VAL A 42 -12.74 3.76 9.19
N GLY A 43 -13.65 3.29 10.05
CA GLY A 43 -13.34 2.95 11.43
C GLY A 43 -12.27 1.85 11.55
N LYS A 44 -12.33 0.81 10.70
CA LYS A 44 -11.32 -0.26 10.66
C LYS A 44 -9.95 0.23 10.18
N VAL A 45 -9.92 1.11 9.17
CA VAL A 45 -8.66 1.74 8.71
C VAL A 45 -8.07 2.60 9.82
N LEU A 46 -8.88 3.44 10.47
CA LEU A 46 -8.42 4.30 11.57
C LEU A 46 -7.90 3.47 12.76
N ALA A 47 -8.56 2.37 13.11
CA ALA A 47 -8.11 1.48 14.18
C ALA A 47 -6.74 0.85 13.86
N ALA A 48 -6.55 0.35 12.62
CA ALA A 48 -5.26 -0.19 12.19
C ALA A 48 -4.18 0.90 12.12
N PHE A 49 -4.54 2.10 11.67
CA PHE A 49 -3.64 3.23 11.63
C PHE A 49 -3.23 3.70 13.03
N ALA A 50 -4.15 3.67 14.00
CA ALA A 50 -3.83 3.97 15.41
C ALA A 50 -2.81 2.96 15.98
N LEU A 51 -2.98 1.66 15.72
CA LEU A 51 -1.98 0.64 16.09
C LEU A 51 -0.62 0.92 15.44
N PHE A 52 -0.62 1.29 14.16
CA PHE A 52 0.60 1.66 13.45
C PHE A 52 1.30 2.86 14.11
N VAL A 53 0.55 3.90 14.53
CA VAL A 53 1.08 5.07 15.25
C VAL A 53 1.73 4.66 16.56
N VAL A 54 1.11 3.75 17.32
CA VAL A 54 1.70 3.22 18.57
C VAL A 54 3.03 2.50 18.29
N MET A 55 3.10 1.69 17.23
CA MET A 55 4.35 1.04 16.82
C MET A 55 5.41 2.05 16.37
N PHE A 56 5.00 3.17 15.78
CA PHE A 56 5.89 4.25 15.35
C PHE A 56 6.58 4.97 16.51
N ILE A 57 6.04 4.92 17.74
CA ILE A 57 6.68 5.48 18.95
C ILE A 57 8.09 4.91 19.11
N ASN A 58 8.30 3.62 18.82
CA ASN A 58 9.61 3.01 18.86
C ASN A 58 10.62 3.67 17.90
N VAL A 59 10.16 4.05 16.70
CA VAL A 59 10.98 4.77 15.71
C VAL A 59 11.35 6.16 16.23
N VAL A 60 10.42 6.84 16.90
CA VAL A 60 10.67 8.16 17.51
C VAL A 60 11.76 8.06 18.61
N ILE A 61 11.70 7.03 19.45
CA ILE A 61 12.73 6.78 20.47
C ILE A 61 14.10 6.61 19.80
N HIS A 62 14.20 5.82 18.73
CA HIS A 62 15.46 5.66 17.99
C HIS A 62 15.98 6.97 17.40
N ILE A 63 15.09 7.83 16.89
CA ILE A 63 15.48 9.16 16.38
C ILE A 63 16.05 10.01 17.52
N ILE A 64 15.41 10.05 18.69
CA ILE A 64 15.87 10.82 19.85
C ILE A 64 17.25 10.35 20.29
N VAL A 65 17.47 9.03 20.38
CA VAL A 65 18.77 8.46 20.74
C VAL A 65 19.84 8.82 19.72
N THR A 66 19.52 8.72 18.41
CA THR A 66 20.47 9.04 17.33
C THR A 66 20.90 10.50 17.40
N VAL A 67 19.95 11.44 17.60
CA VAL A 67 20.25 12.87 17.74
C VAL A 67 21.07 13.14 19.02
N GLY A 68 20.71 12.50 20.13
CA GLY A 68 21.43 12.60 21.39
C GLY A 68 22.88 12.09 21.32
N CYS A 69 23.16 11.13 20.42
CA CYS A 69 24.52 10.63 20.15
C CYS A 69 25.26 11.46 19.05
N GLY A 70 24.76 12.64 18.69
CA GLY A 70 25.40 13.51 17.71
C GLY A 70 25.04 13.23 16.24
N GLY A 71 24.03 12.40 15.98
CA GLY A 71 23.50 12.16 14.64
C GLY A 71 22.75 13.38 14.10
N ALA A 72 22.87 13.65 12.78
CA ALA A 72 22.17 14.75 12.14
C ALA A 72 20.71 14.37 11.81
N PHE A 73 19.76 15.22 12.23
CA PHE A 73 18.36 15.13 11.85
C PHE A 73 17.99 16.25 10.89
N GLY A 74 18.06 15.98 9.60
CA GLY A 74 17.84 16.97 8.54
C GLY A 74 16.43 16.95 7.94
N VAL A 75 16.14 17.89 7.05
CA VAL A 75 14.85 18.05 6.34
C VAL A 75 14.43 16.76 5.62
N GLY A 76 15.37 16.00 5.05
CA GLY A 76 15.09 14.71 4.41
C GLY A 76 14.57 13.64 5.38
N ALA A 77 14.96 13.69 6.67
CA ALA A 77 14.41 12.79 7.68
C ALA A 77 12.95 13.12 7.98
N VAL A 78 12.61 14.40 8.11
CA VAL A 78 11.22 14.85 8.28
C VAL A 78 10.36 14.42 7.08
N GLY A 79 10.84 14.65 5.86
CA GLY A 79 10.16 14.22 4.63
C GLY A 79 9.92 12.71 4.61
N THR A 80 10.91 11.92 5.02
CA THR A 80 10.80 10.47 5.09
C THR A 80 9.73 10.03 6.10
N ILE A 81 9.61 10.69 7.25
CA ILE A 81 8.56 10.40 8.25
C ILE A 81 7.17 10.68 7.68
N ILE A 82 6.99 11.83 7.04
CA ILE A 82 5.71 12.19 6.43
C ILE A 82 5.29 11.12 5.41
N VAL A 83 6.17 10.78 4.47
CA VAL A 83 5.92 9.75 3.46
C VAL A 83 5.61 8.40 4.12
N PHE A 84 6.29 8.06 5.21
CA PHE A 84 6.08 6.80 5.93
C PHE A 84 4.62 6.66 6.44
N PHE A 85 4.03 7.73 6.97
CA PHE A 85 2.63 7.75 7.38
C PHE A 85 1.66 7.61 6.20
N PHE A 86 1.89 8.31 5.10
CA PHE A 86 1.05 8.18 3.90
C PHE A 86 1.17 6.81 3.24
N MET A 87 2.37 6.23 3.21
CA MET A 87 2.58 4.84 2.78
C MET A 87 1.85 3.85 3.70
N ALA A 88 1.90 4.07 5.02
CA ALA A 88 1.18 3.23 5.97
C ALA A 88 -0.32 3.25 5.70
N PHE A 89 -0.93 4.42 5.50
CA PHE A 89 -2.33 4.55 5.13
C PHE A 89 -2.67 3.75 3.86
N MET A 90 -1.86 3.89 2.80
CA MET A 90 -2.03 3.16 1.55
C MET A 90 -1.96 1.64 1.76
N PHE A 91 -0.92 1.15 2.42
CA PHE A 91 -0.73 -0.29 2.63
C PHE A 91 -1.75 -0.89 3.62
N ILE A 92 -2.16 -0.17 4.66
CA ILE A 92 -3.24 -0.58 5.56
C ILE A 92 -4.56 -0.73 4.80
N SER A 93 -4.87 0.19 3.88
CA SER A 93 -6.06 0.12 3.03
C SER A 93 -6.02 -1.11 2.10
N MET A 94 -4.85 -1.45 1.53
CA MET A 94 -4.65 -2.68 0.75
C MET A 94 -4.84 -3.94 1.61
N GLY A 95 -4.30 -3.95 2.83
CA GLY A 95 -4.45 -5.07 3.76
C GLY A 95 -5.89 -5.23 4.24
N LEU A 96 -6.63 -4.13 4.47
CA LEU A 96 -8.05 -4.19 4.77
C LEU A 96 -8.86 -4.79 3.62
N PHE A 97 -8.53 -4.44 2.37
CA PHE A 97 -9.14 -5.06 1.19
C PHE A 97 -8.89 -6.57 1.15
N ALA A 98 -7.66 -7.02 1.42
CA ALA A 98 -7.35 -8.44 1.52
C ALA A 98 -8.19 -9.15 2.60
N SER A 99 -8.39 -8.48 3.75
CA SER A 99 -9.25 -8.98 4.83
C SER A 99 -10.73 -9.00 4.45
N ALA A 100 -11.16 -8.09 3.57
CA ALA A 100 -12.54 -8.05 3.10
C ALA A 100 -12.91 -9.19 2.15
N ILE A 101 -11.98 -9.65 1.31
CA ILE A 101 -12.24 -10.71 0.31
C ILE A 101 -12.03 -12.13 0.85
N THR A 102 -11.53 -12.27 2.08
CA THR A 102 -11.22 -13.56 2.72
C THR A 102 -12.06 -13.75 3.98
N ASP A 103 -12.32 -15.01 4.33
CA ASP A 103 -13.05 -15.38 5.56
C ASP A 103 -12.12 -16.02 6.61
N ASN A 104 -10.82 -16.15 6.30
CA ASN A 104 -9.82 -16.72 7.19
C ASN A 104 -8.68 -15.73 7.39
N GLN A 105 -8.31 -15.48 8.65
CA GLN A 105 -7.28 -14.55 9.05
C GLN A 105 -5.90 -14.87 8.43
N ILE A 106 -5.52 -16.16 8.39
CA ILE A 106 -4.23 -16.58 7.82
C ILE A 106 -4.21 -16.35 6.30
N VAL A 107 -5.31 -16.69 5.61
CA VAL A 107 -5.44 -16.45 4.17
C VAL A 107 -5.42 -14.95 3.88
N SER A 108 -6.07 -14.15 4.72
CA SER A 108 -6.03 -12.67 4.64
C SER A 108 -4.60 -12.14 4.72
N ALA A 109 -3.80 -12.64 5.68
CA ALA A 109 -2.39 -12.24 5.82
C ALA A 109 -1.59 -12.58 4.56
N ILE A 110 -1.78 -13.77 3.99
CA ILE A 110 -1.08 -14.21 2.77
C ILE A 110 -1.47 -13.33 1.58
N VAL A 111 -2.77 -13.05 1.39
CA VAL A 111 -3.25 -12.19 0.30
C VAL A 111 -2.72 -10.76 0.45
N ALA A 112 -2.76 -10.20 1.66
CA ALA A 112 -2.20 -8.88 1.95
C ALA A 112 -0.69 -8.84 1.65
N PHE A 113 0.05 -9.85 2.11
CA PHE A 113 1.48 -10.01 1.84
C PHE A 113 1.77 -10.03 0.33
N ILE A 114 1.02 -10.80 -0.45
CA ILE A 114 1.20 -10.90 -1.91
C ILE A 114 0.93 -9.55 -2.57
N ILE A 115 -0.16 -8.85 -2.23
CA ILE A 115 -0.50 -7.55 -2.79
C ILE A 115 0.62 -6.53 -2.52
N ILE A 116 1.09 -6.47 -1.28
CA ILE A 116 2.16 -5.54 -0.87
C ILE A 116 3.48 -5.93 -1.53
N LEU A 117 3.80 -7.22 -1.62
CA LEU A 117 5.01 -7.73 -2.26
C LEU A 117 5.04 -7.37 -3.75
N ILE A 118 3.93 -7.57 -4.48
CA ILE A 118 3.81 -7.17 -5.89
C ILE A 118 4.08 -5.68 -6.04
N THR A 119 3.50 -4.85 -5.17
CA THR A 119 3.72 -3.39 -5.19
C THR A 119 5.20 -3.05 -5.00
N GLN A 120 5.92 -3.80 -4.17
CA GLN A 120 7.37 -3.58 -3.97
C GLN A 120 8.25 -4.07 -5.11
N LEU A 121 7.77 -5.06 -5.86
CA LEU A 121 8.48 -5.61 -7.01
C LEU A 121 8.19 -4.84 -8.31
N LEU A 122 7.33 -3.82 -8.30
CA LEU A 122 6.93 -3.08 -9.50
C LEU A 122 8.12 -2.53 -10.29
N THR A 123 9.15 -2.00 -9.64
CA THR A 123 10.37 -1.54 -10.34
C THR A 123 11.09 -2.67 -11.08
N VAL A 124 11.16 -3.85 -10.47
CA VAL A 124 11.79 -5.03 -11.05
C VAL A 124 10.96 -5.54 -12.23
N ILE A 125 9.65 -5.66 -12.02
CA ILE A 125 8.67 -6.05 -13.06
C ILE A 125 8.73 -5.07 -14.24
N ALA A 126 8.77 -3.77 -13.96
CA ALA A 126 8.91 -2.72 -14.98
C ALA A 126 10.19 -2.88 -15.81
N GLY A 127 11.29 -3.25 -15.15
CA GLY A 127 12.57 -3.54 -15.84
C GLY A 127 12.43 -4.67 -16.83
N TYR A 128 11.94 -5.83 -16.39
CA TYR A 128 11.75 -7.00 -17.25
C TYR A 128 10.70 -6.77 -18.36
N ALA A 129 9.58 -6.12 -18.03
CA ALA A 129 8.57 -5.78 -19.04
C ALA A 129 9.10 -4.82 -20.11
N GLY A 130 9.90 -3.83 -19.71
CA GLY A 130 10.56 -2.92 -20.67
C GLY A 130 11.55 -3.64 -21.59
N THR A 131 12.35 -4.57 -21.06
CA THR A 131 13.28 -5.39 -21.87
C THR A 131 12.52 -6.33 -22.80
N ALA A 132 11.49 -6.99 -22.33
CA ALA A 132 10.65 -7.87 -23.15
C ALA A 132 9.97 -7.08 -24.29
N ALA A 133 9.40 -5.92 -24.00
CA ALA A 133 8.78 -5.04 -25.00
C ALA A 133 9.79 -4.57 -26.06
N ASN A 134 11.03 -4.25 -25.65
CA ASN A 134 12.11 -3.90 -26.56
C ASN A 134 12.47 -5.07 -27.48
N SER A 135 12.63 -6.29 -26.93
CA SER A 135 12.94 -7.51 -27.71
C SER A 135 11.83 -7.86 -28.69
N ILE A 136 10.56 -7.78 -28.27
CA ILE A 136 9.40 -8.04 -29.15
C ILE A 136 9.37 -7.01 -30.30
N ALA A 137 9.55 -5.73 -30.00
CA ALA A 137 9.56 -4.68 -31.00
C ALA A 137 10.69 -4.86 -32.03
N SER A 138 11.88 -5.27 -31.60
CA SER A 138 13.00 -5.57 -32.50
C SER A 138 12.75 -6.82 -33.38
N MET A 139 12.10 -7.86 -32.84
CA MET A 139 11.68 -9.04 -33.61
C MET A 139 10.62 -8.71 -34.67
N LEU A 140 9.77 -7.73 -34.44
CA LEU A 140 8.76 -7.23 -35.39
C LEU A 140 9.35 -6.25 -36.42
N GLY A 141 10.68 -6.10 -36.48
CA GLY A 141 11.38 -5.28 -37.48
C GLY A 141 11.47 -3.79 -37.13
N ALA A 142 11.13 -3.39 -35.90
CA ALA A 142 11.34 -2.01 -35.49
C ALA A 142 12.84 -1.65 -35.44
N LYS A 143 13.17 -0.44 -35.90
CA LYS A 143 14.52 0.10 -35.74
C LYS A 143 14.95 0.10 -34.29
N THR A 144 16.19 -0.16 -33.97
CA THR A 144 16.76 -0.24 -32.63
C THR A 144 16.38 0.97 -31.74
N ALA A 145 16.39 2.16 -32.29
CA ALA A 145 15.97 3.37 -31.59
C ALA A 145 14.46 3.36 -31.20
N SER A 146 13.59 2.91 -32.13
CA SER A 146 12.14 2.83 -31.89
C SER A 146 11.81 1.70 -30.90
N ALA A 147 12.46 0.56 -30.98
CA ALA A 147 12.29 -0.54 -30.04
C ALA A 147 12.69 -0.11 -28.62
N HIS A 148 13.83 0.58 -28.46
CA HIS A 148 14.28 1.12 -27.18
C HIS A 148 13.29 2.16 -26.60
N HIS A 149 12.68 2.98 -27.46
CA HIS A 149 11.62 3.92 -27.06
C HIS A 149 10.39 3.21 -26.52
N ILE A 150 9.93 2.14 -27.17
CA ILE A 150 8.79 1.32 -26.72
C ILE A 150 9.10 0.66 -25.36
N GLY A 151 10.25 0.01 -25.22
CA GLY A 151 10.65 -0.62 -23.98
C GLY A 151 10.78 0.37 -22.82
N SER A 152 11.34 1.56 -23.07
CA SER A 152 11.44 2.62 -22.05
C SER A 152 10.07 3.20 -21.65
N ALA A 153 9.13 3.33 -22.60
CA ALA A 153 7.77 3.77 -22.32
C ALA A 153 7.02 2.76 -21.45
N VAL A 154 7.09 1.47 -21.76
CA VAL A 154 6.49 0.39 -20.95
C VAL A 154 7.07 0.38 -19.54
N LYS A 155 8.42 0.46 -19.43
CA LYS A 155 9.08 0.55 -18.12
C LYS A 155 8.60 1.75 -17.31
N LYS A 156 8.55 2.94 -17.91
CA LYS A 156 8.06 4.16 -17.24
C LYS A 156 6.60 4.04 -16.81
N ALA A 157 5.74 3.48 -17.66
CA ALA A 157 4.32 3.31 -17.35
C ALA A 157 4.09 2.41 -16.14
N ILE A 158 4.79 1.28 -16.05
CA ILE A 158 4.68 0.37 -14.89
C ILE A 158 5.33 0.98 -13.64
N ALA A 159 6.53 1.54 -13.78
CA ALA A 159 7.24 2.19 -12.67
C ALA A 159 6.49 3.41 -12.10
N TRP A 160 5.58 4.01 -12.88
CA TRP A 160 4.74 5.10 -12.42
C TRP A 160 3.82 4.70 -11.25
N PHE A 161 3.43 3.43 -11.17
CA PHE A 161 2.62 2.87 -10.08
C PHE A 161 3.44 2.47 -8.84
N ASP A 162 4.78 2.55 -8.90
CA ASP A 162 5.63 2.21 -7.75
C ASP A 162 5.65 3.37 -6.73
N PRO A 163 5.07 3.19 -5.53
CA PRO A 163 5.03 4.23 -4.51
C PRO A 163 6.41 4.63 -4.01
N PHE A 164 7.38 3.71 -4.05
CA PHE A 164 8.75 3.98 -3.60
C PHE A 164 9.53 4.84 -4.59
N VAL A 165 9.27 4.68 -5.89
CA VAL A 165 9.85 5.55 -6.93
C VAL A 165 9.27 6.96 -6.81
N LYS A 166 7.96 7.08 -6.62
CA LYS A 166 7.26 8.37 -6.45
C LYS A 166 7.70 9.17 -5.24
N THR A 167 8.17 8.50 -4.20
CA THR A 167 8.51 9.15 -2.92
C THR A 167 10.01 9.35 -2.71
N GLN A 168 10.84 9.10 -3.73
CA GLN A 168 12.30 9.27 -3.62
C GLN A 168 12.71 10.71 -3.31
N ASP A 169 12.01 11.70 -3.86
CA ASP A 169 12.31 13.12 -3.72
C ASP A 169 12.26 13.56 -2.24
N PHE A 170 11.37 12.99 -1.44
CA PHE A 170 11.25 13.30 -0.02
C PHE A 170 12.51 12.95 0.79
N ARG A 171 13.27 11.93 0.37
CA ARG A 171 14.55 11.58 1.00
C ARG A 171 15.63 12.64 0.75
N LEU A 172 15.48 13.41 -0.31
CA LEU A 172 16.34 14.53 -0.66
C LEU A 172 15.85 15.87 -0.06
N GLY A 173 14.76 15.83 0.72
CA GLY A 173 14.15 17.01 1.32
C GLY A 173 13.25 17.81 0.37
N VAL A 174 12.94 17.27 -0.81
CA VAL A 174 12.01 17.89 -1.78
C VAL A 174 10.60 17.39 -1.51
N PHE A 175 9.71 18.26 -1.07
CA PHE A 175 8.32 17.93 -0.76
C PHE A 175 7.45 17.98 -2.02
N SER A 176 7.09 16.83 -2.55
CA SER A 176 6.20 16.70 -3.72
C SER A 176 4.78 16.37 -3.29
N VAL A 177 3.87 17.34 -3.41
CA VAL A 177 2.43 17.13 -3.13
C VAL A 177 1.84 16.05 -4.05
N SER A 178 2.31 15.97 -5.30
CA SER A 178 1.87 14.95 -6.26
C SER A 178 2.06 13.52 -5.74
N SER A 179 3.18 13.26 -5.05
CA SER A 179 3.47 11.93 -4.48
C SER A 179 2.52 11.60 -3.31
N LEU A 180 2.19 12.59 -2.47
CA LEU A 180 1.24 12.40 -1.38
C LEU A 180 -0.18 12.13 -1.90
N VAL A 181 -0.62 12.92 -2.87
CA VAL A 181 -1.93 12.73 -3.53
C VAL A 181 -2.01 11.34 -4.16
N PHE A 182 -0.94 10.86 -4.80
CA PHE A 182 -0.87 9.51 -5.36
C PHE A 182 -1.08 8.44 -4.28
N LEU A 183 -0.36 8.51 -3.15
CA LEU A 183 -0.49 7.54 -2.06
C LEU A 183 -1.91 7.53 -1.46
N VAL A 184 -2.47 8.72 -1.23
CA VAL A 184 -3.84 8.87 -0.72
C VAL A 184 -4.85 8.31 -1.73
N SER A 185 -4.70 8.61 -3.01
CA SER A 185 -5.62 8.15 -4.05
C SER A 185 -5.68 6.62 -4.14
N ILE A 186 -4.53 5.95 -4.06
CA ILE A 186 -4.49 4.47 -4.02
C ILE A 186 -5.13 3.94 -2.74
N GLY A 187 -4.83 4.55 -1.58
CA GLY A 187 -5.45 4.15 -0.31
C GLY A 187 -6.98 4.27 -0.36
N VAL A 188 -7.50 5.40 -0.84
CA VAL A 188 -8.95 5.62 -1.02
C VAL A 188 -9.56 4.64 -2.02
N LEU A 189 -8.86 4.33 -3.11
CA LEU A 189 -9.30 3.32 -4.08
C LEU A 189 -9.50 1.95 -3.41
N PHE A 190 -8.54 1.48 -2.61
CA PHE A 190 -8.66 0.21 -1.90
C PHE A 190 -9.75 0.24 -0.81
N MET A 191 -9.95 1.37 -0.14
CA MET A 191 -11.09 1.55 0.77
C MET A 191 -12.43 1.45 0.03
N TYR A 192 -12.54 2.07 -1.15
CA TYR A 192 -13.71 1.98 -2.00
C TYR A 192 -13.96 0.53 -2.48
N LEU A 193 -12.91 -0.19 -2.90
CA LEU A 193 -13.03 -1.59 -3.26
C LEU A 193 -13.49 -2.45 -2.07
N THR A 194 -12.98 -2.19 -0.89
CA THR A 194 -13.44 -2.84 0.36
C THR A 194 -14.92 -2.58 0.61
N PHE A 195 -15.36 -1.34 0.49
CA PHE A 195 -16.77 -0.98 0.60
C PHE A 195 -17.64 -1.75 -0.40
N ARG A 196 -17.22 -1.82 -1.66
CA ARG A 196 -17.96 -2.57 -2.72
C ARG A 196 -18.06 -4.08 -2.43
N VAL A 197 -17.01 -4.68 -1.85
CA VAL A 197 -17.03 -6.09 -1.43
C VAL A 197 -18.07 -6.30 -0.33
N LEU A 198 -18.11 -5.43 0.69
CA LEU A 198 -19.09 -5.51 1.77
C LEU A 198 -20.51 -5.27 1.27
N GLU A 199 -20.70 -4.28 0.39
CA GLU A 199 -21.99 -3.97 -0.22
C GLU A 199 -22.54 -5.15 -1.02
N LYS A 200 -21.71 -5.79 -1.86
CA LYS A 200 -22.11 -6.99 -2.61
C LYS A 200 -22.58 -8.12 -1.69
N LYS A 201 -21.90 -8.33 -0.56
CA LYS A 201 -22.28 -9.35 0.41
C LYS A 201 -23.65 -9.05 1.07
N ARG A 202 -23.95 -7.77 1.31
CA ARG A 202 -25.26 -7.32 1.83
C ARG A 202 -26.41 -7.71 0.91
N TRP A 203 -26.24 -7.52 -0.42
CA TRP A 203 -27.27 -7.88 -1.40
C TRP A 203 -27.44 -9.38 -1.62
N SER A 204 -26.41 -10.18 -1.28
CA SER A 204 -26.47 -11.64 -1.40
C SER A 204 -27.15 -12.31 -0.21
N GLN A 205 -27.39 -11.59 0.89
CA GLN A 205 -28.01 -12.11 2.11
C GLN A 205 -29.46 -11.61 2.29
N SER A 206 -29.92 -10.68 1.46
CA SER A 206 -31.32 -10.26 1.35
C SER A 206 -32.04 -11.06 0.27
#